data_d1d2934e0a62f3e4fef011a01085147c
#
_entry.id   d1d2934e0a62f3e4fef011a01085147c
#
_cell.length_a   1.000
_cell.length_b   1.000
_cell.length_c   1.000
_cell.angle_alpha   90.00
_cell.angle_beta   90.00
_cell.angle_gamma   90.00
#
_symmetry.space_group_name_H-M   'P 1'
#
loop_
_entity.id
_entity.type
_entity.pdbx_description
1 polymer ?
#
loop_
_entity_poly.entity_id
_entity_poly.type
_entity_poly.pdbx_seq_one_letter_code
_entity_poly.pdbx_strand_id
1 'polypeptide(L)'
;MPPDLQLDLQFGDFAGVGTHRALLPRRKVMRWMAMALQRPGEITVRIVGEAEGRSLNAQYRRKDYATNVLTFDYAVEPAVSADLVLCGPVVEREAREQGKSLEAHYAHLLVHGTLHAQGYDHEAGDDDALEMEALEVLVMGALGFSDPY
;
A
#
# COMPACT_ATOMS: atom_id res chain seq x y z
N MET A 1 -9.13 -15.15 -13.14
CA MET A 1 -9.65 -13.78 -12.97
C MET A 1 -9.31 -13.27 -11.60
N PRO A 2 -8.76 -12.06 -11.46
CA PRO A 2 -8.58 -11.46 -10.14
C PRO A 2 -9.93 -11.23 -9.46
N PRO A 3 -9.98 -11.27 -8.13
CA PRO A 3 -11.20 -10.94 -7.39
C PRO A 3 -11.65 -9.50 -7.65
N ASP A 4 -12.93 -9.24 -7.45
CA ASP A 4 -13.48 -7.89 -7.59
C ASP A 4 -12.94 -6.96 -6.50
N LEU A 5 -12.53 -5.78 -6.89
CA LEU A 5 -12.09 -4.74 -5.97
C LEU A 5 -12.93 -3.48 -6.17
N GLN A 6 -13.58 -3.05 -5.09
CA GLN A 6 -14.18 -1.73 -5.01
C GLN A 6 -13.13 -0.81 -4.36
N LEU A 7 -12.62 0.13 -5.14
CA LEU A 7 -11.55 1.02 -4.72
C LEU A 7 -12.05 2.45 -4.63
N ASP A 8 -11.85 3.07 -3.48
CA ASP A 8 -11.95 4.51 -3.30
C ASP A 8 -10.54 5.07 -3.21
N LEU A 9 -10.10 5.81 -4.22
CA LEU A 9 -8.75 6.38 -4.28
C LEU A 9 -8.81 7.88 -4.03
N GLN A 10 -8.16 8.33 -2.97
CA GLN A 10 -8.21 9.71 -2.49
C GLN A 10 -6.80 10.30 -2.42
N PHE A 11 -6.71 11.61 -2.66
CA PHE A 11 -5.45 12.35 -2.54
C PHE A 11 -5.69 13.55 -1.61
N GLY A 12 -4.85 13.66 -0.59
CA GLY A 12 -4.80 14.85 0.25
C GLY A 12 -4.15 16.02 -0.47
N ASP A 13 -4.10 17.17 0.18
CA ASP A 13 -3.46 18.36 -0.36
C ASP A 13 -2.05 18.47 0.24
N PHE A 14 -1.04 18.34 -0.60
CA PHE A 14 0.36 18.53 -0.19
C PHE A 14 1.21 18.94 -1.39
N ALA A 15 2.36 19.54 -1.11
CA ALA A 15 3.27 19.99 -2.17
C ALA A 15 3.73 18.80 -3.03
N GLY A 16 3.52 18.90 -4.34
CA GLY A 16 3.89 17.85 -5.28
C GLY A 16 2.84 16.76 -5.49
N VAL A 17 1.65 16.89 -4.90
CA VAL A 17 0.58 15.89 -5.03
C VAL A 17 0.22 15.59 -6.49
N GLY A 18 0.34 16.56 -7.39
CA GLY A 18 0.06 16.36 -8.81
C GLY A 18 0.96 15.31 -9.46
N THR A 19 2.23 15.27 -9.09
CA THR A 19 3.18 14.26 -9.56
C THR A 19 2.75 12.86 -9.10
N HIS A 20 2.37 12.74 -7.84
CA HIS A 20 1.91 11.47 -7.27
C HIS A 20 0.61 11.00 -7.93
N ARG A 21 -0.35 11.92 -8.09
CA ARG A 21 -1.62 11.62 -8.75
C ARG A 21 -1.42 11.12 -10.18
N ALA A 22 -0.49 11.73 -10.92
CA ALA A 22 -0.21 11.35 -12.30
C ALA A 22 0.35 9.93 -12.42
N LEU A 23 1.09 9.45 -11.41
CA LEU A 23 1.65 8.10 -11.37
C LEU A 23 0.65 7.04 -10.93
N LEU A 24 -0.47 7.44 -10.35
CA LEU A 24 -1.44 6.56 -9.72
C LEU A 24 -2.83 6.66 -10.35
N PRO A 25 -2.95 6.47 -11.68
CA PRO A 25 -4.27 6.40 -12.27
C PRO A 25 -5.03 5.20 -11.70
N ARG A 26 -6.33 5.38 -11.51
CA ARG A 26 -7.19 4.38 -10.86
C ARG A 26 -7.00 2.96 -11.43
N ARG A 27 -6.93 2.83 -12.75
CA ARG A 27 -6.79 1.52 -13.41
C ARG A 27 -5.50 0.79 -13.02
N LYS A 28 -4.39 1.53 -12.84
CA LYS A 28 -3.12 0.93 -12.41
C LYS A 28 -3.20 0.46 -10.95
N VAL A 29 -3.69 1.32 -10.08
CA VAL A 29 -3.84 0.99 -8.65
C VAL A 29 -4.75 -0.23 -8.49
N MET A 30 -5.89 -0.24 -9.21
CA MET A 30 -6.80 -1.39 -9.22
C MET A 30 -6.10 -2.68 -9.66
N ARG A 31 -5.33 -2.62 -10.72
CA ARG A 31 -4.62 -3.80 -11.23
C ARG A 31 -3.60 -4.33 -10.22
N TRP A 32 -2.81 -3.43 -9.64
CA TRP A 32 -1.80 -3.83 -8.66
C TRP A 32 -2.43 -4.50 -7.44
N MET A 33 -3.47 -3.88 -6.89
CA MET A 33 -4.11 -4.38 -5.69
C MET A 33 -4.92 -5.65 -5.96
N ALA A 34 -5.63 -5.73 -7.08
CA ALA A 34 -6.42 -6.91 -7.44
C ALA A 34 -5.55 -8.16 -7.58
N MET A 35 -4.31 -8.01 -8.08
CA MET A 35 -3.37 -9.13 -8.18
C MET A 35 -2.94 -9.67 -6.81
N ALA A 36 -2.98 -8.83 -5.78
CA ALA A 36 -2.65 -9.25 -4.40
C ALA A 36 -3.87 -9.79 -3.64
N LEU A 37 -5.09 -9.55 -4.14
CA LEU A 37 -6.31 -10.03 -3.48
C LEU A 37 -6.56 -11.51 -3.77
N GLN A 38 -6.93 -12.24 -2.74
CA GLN A 38 -7.34 -13.65 -2.84
C GLN A 38 -8.86 -13.80 -2.71
N ARG A 39 -9.57 -12.71 -2.43
CA ARG A 39 -11.00 -12.64 -2.26
C ARG A 39 -11.48 -11.22 -2.59
N PRO A 40 -12.79 -10.99 -2.79
CA PRO A 40 -13.28 -9.63 -3.08
C PRO A 40 -12.88 -8.65 -1.98
N GLY A 41 -12.69 -7.39 -2.37
CA GLY A 41 -12.28 -6.34 -1.43
C GLY A 41 -13.00 -5.02 -1.64
N GLU A 42 -13.18 -4.29 -0.54
CA GLU A 42 -13.64 -2.91 -0.49
C GLU A 42 -12.57 -2.13 0.24
N ILE A 43 -11.74 -1.40 -0.50
CA ILE A 43 -10.55 -0.77 0.06
C ILE A 43 -10.52 0.70 -0.32
N THR A 44 -10.28 1.55 0.67
CA THR A 44 -9.97 2.96 0.47
C THR A 44 -8.46 3.12 0.50
N VAL A 45 -7.90 3.80 -0.49
CA VAL A 45 -6.49 4.19 -0.53
C VAL A 45 -6.45 5.71 -0.49
N ARG A 46 -5.74 6.26 0.49
CA ARG A 46 -5.56 7.70 0.60
C ARG A 46 -4.08 8.04 0.61
N ILE A 47 -3.69 8.91 -0.30
CA ILE A 47 -2.31 9.43 -0.39
C ILE A 47 -2.31 10.79 0.31
N VAL A 48 -1.48 10.92 1.34
CA VAL A 48 -1.47 12.11 2.21
C VAL A 48 -0.10 12.76 2.25
N GLY A 49 -0.04 14.00 2.72
CA GLY A 49 1.21 14.68 3.02
C GLY A 49 1.75 14.31 4.41
N GLU A 50 2.91 14.85 4.76
CA GLU A 50 3.59 14.53 6.03
C GLU A 50 2.77 14.92 7.26
N ALA A 51 2.13 16.08 7.23
CA ALA A 51 1.35 16.57 8.37
C ALA A 51 0.18 15.65 8.69
N GLU A 52 -0.59 15.27 7.68
CA GLU A 52 -1.71 14.34 7.86
C GLU A 52 -1.23 12.94 8.23
N GLY A 53 -0.18 12.45 7.57
CA GLY A 53 0.40 11.13 7.86
C GLY A 53 0.94 11.03 9.28
N ARG A 54 1.65 12.06 9.74
CA ARG A 54 2.15 12.15 11.10
C ARG A 54 1.02 12.17 12.12
N SER A 55 -0.03 12.98 11.86
CA SER A 55 -1.19 13.07 12.73
C SER A 55 -1.91 11.73 12.87
N LEU A 56 -2.10 11.01 11.77
CA LEU A 56 -2.75 9.70 11.78
C LEU A 56 -1.90 8.66 12.51
N ASN A 57 -0.60 8.65 12.29
CA ASN A 57 0.31 7.72 12.95
C ASN A 57 0.37 7.99 14.46
N ALA A 58 0.39 9.26 14.87
CA ALA A 58 0.36 9.65 16.27
C ALA A 58 -0.95 9.23 16.94
N GLN A 59 -2.08 9.45 16.26
CA GLN A 59 -3.40 9.17 16.80
C GLN A 59 -3.67 7.67 16.96
N TYR A 60 -3.28 6.86 15.98
CA TYR A 60 -3.65 5.44 15.93
C TYR A 60 -2.53 4.51 16.37
N ARG A 61 -1.26 4.87 16.19
CA ARG A 61 -0.13 4.05 16.58
C ARG A 61 0.74 4.67 17.68
N ARG A 62 0.41 5.88 18.10
CA ARG A 62 1.15 6.66 19.11
C ARG A 62 2.60 6.90 18.73
N LYS A 63 2.86 7.09 17.42
CA LYS A 63 4.18 7.38 16.86
C LYS A 63 4.15 8.79 16.29
N ASP A 64 5.04 9.66 16.77
CA ASP A 64 5.08 11.07 16.37
C ASP A 64 5.98 11.30 15.15
N TYR A 65 5.73 10.53 14.09
CA TYR A 65 6.37 10.70 12.78
C TYR A 65 5.47 10.15 11.69
N ALA A 66 5.67 10.60 10.45
CA ALA A 66 4.97 10.04 9.30
C ALA A 66 5.64 8.72 8.90
N THR A 67 4.84 7.68 8.67
CA THR A 67 5.31 6.41 8.13
C THR A 67 4.88 6.27 6.67
N ASN A 68 5.46 5.31 5.94
CA ASN A 68 5.14 5.11 4.53
C ASN A 68 3.71 4.65 4.31
N VAL A 69 3.25 3.63 5.02
CA VAL A 69 1.90 3.09 4.89
C VAL A 69 1.32 2.71 6.24
N LEU A 70 0.05 3.09 6.45
CA LEU A 70 -0.76 2.64 7.58
C LEU A 70 -1.89 1.79 7.02
N THR A 71 -2.10 0.62 7.60
CA THR A 71 -3.18 -0.28 7.23
C THR A 71 -4.19 -0.36 8.37
N PHE A 72 -5.44 -0.03 8.06
CA PHE A 72 -6.56 -0.18 8.99
C PHE A 72 -7.46 -1.28 8.44
N ASP A 73 -7.35 -2.47 9.00
CA ASP A 73 -8.10 -3.63 8.55
C ASP A 73 -9.35 -3.81 9.42
N TYR A 74 -10.51 -3.90 8.78
CA TYR A 74 -11.81 -4.00 9.46
C TYR A 74 -12.43 -5.39 9.36
N ALA A 75 -12.29 -6.05 8.22
CA ALA A 75 -12.85 -7.37 7.98
C ALA A 75 -12.07 -8.10 6.88
N VAL A 76 -12.10 -9.41 6.94
CA VAL A 76 -11.49 -10.28 5.93
C VAL A 76 -12.56 -11.06 5.16
N GLU A 77 -13.71 -11.28 5.78
CA GLU A 77 -14.82 -12.02 5.19
C GLU A 77 -16.15 -11.32 5.48
N PRO A 78 -17.12 -11.37 4.57
CA PRO A 78 -17.11 -12.06 3.26
C PRO A 78 -16.24 -11.39 2.22
N ALA A 79 -15.81 -10.15 2.45
CA ALA A 79 -14.89 -9.41 1.62
C ALA A 79 -13.86 -8.70 2.49
N VAL A 80 -12.68 -8.47 1.97
CA VAL A 80 -11.66 -7.67 2.65
C VAL A 80 -12.16 -6.23 2.74
N SER A 81 -12.16 -5.66 3.94
CA SER A 81 -12.51 -4.26 4.16
C SER A 81 -11.37 -3.58 4.89
N ALA A 82 -10.80 -2.56 4.28
CA ALA A 82 -9.62 -1.90 4.84
C ALA A 82 -9.44 -0.48 4.29
N ASP A 83 -8.69 0.31 5.04
CA ASP A 83 -8.16 1.59 4.58
C ASP A 83 -6.64 1.52 4.56
N LEU A 84 -6.04 1.94 3.46
CA LEU A 84 -4.59 2.09 3.33
C LEU A 84 -4.28 3.57 3.21
N VAL A 85 -3.44 4.09 4.11
CA VAL A 85 -3.01 5.49 4.07
C VAL A 85 -1.52 5.51 3.80
N LEU A 86 -1.12 6.13 2.69
CA LEU A 86 0.27 6.23 2.28
C LEU A 86 0.72 7.68 2.33
N CYS A 87 1.86 7.93 2.97
CA CYS A 87 2.44 9.27 3.03
C CYS A 87 3.32 9.49 1.81
N GLY A 88 2.84 10.28 0.84
CA GLY A 88 3.53 10.53 -0.42
C GLY A 88 4.97 10.99 -0.26
N PRO A 89 5.26 12.04 0.54
CA PRO A 89 6.64 12.49 0.73
C PRO A 89 7.58 11.43 1.32
N VAL A 90 7.09 10.58 2.22
CA VAL A 90 7.89 9.48 2.77
C VAL A 90 8.15 8.42 1.72
N VAL A 91 7.14 8.04 0.94
CA VAL A 91 7.28 7.07 -0.17
C VAL A 91 8.29 7.58 -1.18
N GLU A 92 8.22 8.86 -1.54
CA GLU A 92 9.16 9.48 -2.48
C GLU A 92 10.60 9.45 -1.97
N ARG A 93 10.81 9.79 -0.70
CA ARG A 93 12.13 9.75 -0.07
C ARG A 93 12.69 8.33 -0.05
N GLU A 94 11.88 7.36 0.35
CA GLU A 94 12.30 5.95 0.37
C GLU A 94 12.65 5.41 -1.01
N ALA A 95 11.84 5.75 -2.02
CA ALA A 95 12.13 5.35 -3.40
C ALA A 95 13.50 5.85 -3.84
N ARG A 96 13.80 7.11 -3.53
CA ARG A 96 15.08 7.73 -3.83
C ARG A 96 16.23 7.05 -3.11
N GLU A 97 16.06 6.78 -1.81
CA GLU A 97 17.07 6.12 -0.99
C GLU A 97 17.35 4.68 -1.44
N GLN A 98 16.32 3.99 -1.92
CA GLN A 98 16.42 2.60 -2.37
C GLN A 98 16.75 2.45 -3.85
N GLY A 99 16.89 3.57 -4.57
CA GLY A 99 17.18 3.54 -6.01
C GLY A 99 16.03 2.97 -6.85
N LYS A 100 14.80 3.11 -6.40
CA LYS A 100 13.60 2.66 -7.10
C LYS A 100 12.87 3.82 -7.73
N SER A 101 12.08 3.55 -8.79
CA SER A 101 11.13 4.55 -9.28
C SER A 101 10.02 4.75 -8.25
N LEU A 102 9.44 5.95 -8.23
CA LEU A 102 8.31 6.25 -7.35
C LEU A 102 7.14 5.31 -7.64
N GLU A 103 6.87 5.05 -8.93
CA GLU A 103 5.81 4.12 -9.34
C GLU A 103 6.03 2.72 -8.77
N ALA A 104 7.24 2.17 -8.90
CA ALA A 104 7.55 0.83 -8.41
C ALA A 104 7.41 0.75 -6.88
N HIS A 105 7.82 1.80 -6.18
CA HIS A 105 7.70 1.80 -4.72
C HIS A 105 6.24 1.90 -4.27
N TYR A 106 5.42 2.72 -4.94
CA TYR A 106 3.98 2.73 -4.68
C TYR A 106 3.34 1.38 -4.95
N ALA A 107 3.67 0.75 -6.07
CA ALA A 107 3.14 -0.58 -6.39
C ALA A 107 3.47 -1.58 -5.29
N HIS A 108 4.71 -1.59 -4.82
CA HIS A 108 5.15 -2.48 -3.74
C HIS A 108 4.36 -2.23 -2.45
N LEU A 109 4.22 -0.98 -2.04
CA LEU A 109 3.51 -0.66 -0.80
C LEU A 109 2.01 -0.95 -0.88
N LEU A 110 1.40 -0.77 -2.04
CA LEU A 110 -0.01 -1.10 -2.25
C LEU A 110 -0.23 -2.62 -2.25
N VAL A 111 0.66 -3.39 -2.87
CA VAL A 111 0.65 -4.86 -2.80
C VAL A 111 0.84 -5.31 -1.35
N HIS A 112 1.84 -4.77 -0.67
CA HIS A 112 2.14 -5.07 0.74
C HIS A 112 0.91 -4.80 1.63
N GLY A 113 0.33 -3.60 1.53
CA GLY A 113 -0.84 -3.23 2.32
C GLY A 113 -2.06 -4.09 2.01
N THR A 114 -2.25 -4.49 0.75
CA THR A 114 -3.36 -5.36 0.35
C THR A 114 -3.18 -6.77 0.93
N LEU A 115 -1.97 -7.30 0.95
CA LEU A 115 -1.68 -8.58 1.60
C LEU A 115 -1.87 -8.48 3.11
N HIS A 116 -1.36 -7.42 3.72
CA HIS A 116 -1.51 -7.19 5.15
C HIS A 116 -2.99 -7.11 5.56
N ALA A 117 -3.82 -6.45 4.77
CA ALA A 117 -5.26 -6.36 5.02
C ALA A 117 -5.96 -7.72 4.99
N GLN A 118 -5.37 -8.73 4.36
CA GLN A 118 -5.90 -10.09 4.30
C GLN A 118 -5.37 -10.99 5.43
N GLY A 119 -4.60 -10.44 6.34
CA GLY A 119 -4.11 -11.16 7.52
C GLY A 119 -2.65 -11.61 7.43
N TYR A 120 -1.94 -11.33 6.34
CA TYR A 120 -0.50 -11.57 6.29
C TYR A 120 0.22 -10.54 7.14
N ASP A 121 1.17 -10.97 7.95
CA ASP A 121 1.86 -10.09 8.88
C ASP A 121 3.33 -10.47 8.96
N HIS A 122 4.20 -9.59 8.47
CA HIS A 122 5.64 -9.82 8.47
C HIS A 122 6.28 -9.60 9.86
N GLU A 123 5.51 -9.07 10.82
CA GLU A 123 5.98 -8.83 12.21
C GLU A 123 5.61 -9.98 13.15
N ALA A 124 4.76 -10.92 12.72
CA ALA A 124 4.25 -11.99 13.58
C ALA A 124 5.27 -13.11 13.82
N GLY A 125 6.32 -13.21 13.01
CA GLY A 125 7.38 -14.21 13.13
C GLY A 125 8.14 -14.36 11.83
N ASP A 126 9.28 -15.07 11.88
CA ASP A 126 10.17 -15.22 10.72
C ASP A 126 9.49 -15.96 9.56
N ASP A 127 8.74 -17.03 9.86
CA ASP A 127 8.05 -17.81 8.83
C ASP A 127 6.94 -16.98 8.16
N ASP A 128 6.20 -16.21 8.92
CA ASP A 128 5.14 -15.33 8.41
C ASP A 128 5.73 -14.20 7.56
N ALA A 129 6.86 -13.64 8.00
CA ALA A 129 7.58 -12.63 7.25
C ALA A 129 8.06 -13.17 5.90
N LEU A 130 8.64 -14.36 5.88
CA LEU A 130 9.12 -15.01 4.65
C LEU A 130 7.98 -15.30 3.69
N GLU A 131 6.85 -15.79 4.21
CA GLU A 131 5.66 -16.05 3.40
C GLU A 131 5.14 -14.76 2.74
N MET A 132 5.01 -13.69 3.50
CA MET A 132 4.55 -12.41 3.00
C MET A 132 5.50 -11.84 1.95
N GLU A 133 6.80 -11.86 2.21
CA GLU A 133 7.81 -11.39 1.25
C GLU A 133 7.80 -12.19 -0.04
N ALA A 134 7.65 -13.52 0.06
CA ALA A 134 7.56 -14.38 -1.11
C ALA A 134 6.35 -14.04 -1.97
N LEU A 135 5.20 -13.77 -1.34
CA LEU A 135 4.00 -13.36 -2.06
C LEU A 135 4.19 -11.99 -2.72
N GLU A 136 4.83 -11.03 -2.03
CA GLU A 136 5.11 -9.72 -2.61
C GLU A 136 6.00 -9.84 -3.85
N VAL A 137 7.06 -10.64 -3.77
CA VAL A 137 7.96 -10.86 -4.91
C VAL A 137 7.21 -11.50 -6.08
N LEU A 138 6.37 -12.48 -5.80
CA LEU A 138 5.58 -13.17 -6.81
C LEU A 138 4.60 -12.22 -7.50
N VAL A 139 3.85 -11.44 -6.73
CA VAL A 139 2.87 -10.48 -7.27
C VAL A 139 3.56 -9.37 -8.05
N MET A 140 4.64 -8.82 -7.50
CA MET A 140 5.39 -7.76 -8.19
C MET A 140 5.96 -8.26 -9.52
N GLY A 141 6.49 -9.46 -9.55
CA GLY A 141 6.97 -10.10 -10.78
C GLY A 141 5.86 -10.29 -11.80
N ALA A 142 4.68 -10.73 -11.38
CA ALA A 142 3.52 -10.90 -12.25
C ALA A 142 3.04 -9.57 -12.83
N LEU A 143 3.26 -8.46 -12.11
CA LEU A 143 2.92 -7.12 -12.57
C LEU A 143 4.00 -6.50 -13.46
N GLY A 144 5.13 -7.15 -13.61
CA GLY A 144 6.24 -6.68 -14.44
C GLY A 144 7.27 -5.84 -13.71
N PHE A 145 7.26 -5.84 -12.39
CA PHE A 145 8.24 -5.13 -11.58
C PHE A 145 9.37 -6.05 -11.12
N SER A 146 10.52 -5.46 -10.83
CA SER A 146 11.65 -6.18 -10.23
C SER A 146 11.32 -6.62 -8.80
N ASP A 147 12.13 -7.53 -8.27
CA ASP A 147 12.09 -7.92 -6.86
C ASP A 147 12.20 -6.65 -6.00
N PRO A 148 11.23 -6.38 -5.10
CA PRO A 148 11.24 -5.17 -4.28
C PRO A 148 12.26 -5.18 -3.15
N TYR A 149 12.90 -6.32 -2.90
CA TYR A 149 13.87 -6.49 -1.81
C TYR A 149 15.32 -6.59 -2.26
#